data_2e9fc1e36983c2664c45be12c9d48b8f
#
_entry.id   2e9fc1e36983c2664c45be12c9d48b8f
#
_cell.length_a   1.000
_cell.length_b   1.000
_cell.length_c   1.000
_cell.angle_alpha   90.00
_cell.angle_beta   90.00
_cell.angle_gamma   90.00
#
_symmetry.space_group_name_H-M   'P 1'
#
loop_
_entity.id
_entity.type
_entity.pdbx_description
1 polymer ?
#
loop_
_entity_poly.entity_id
_entity_poly.type
_entity_poly.pdbx_seq_one_letter_code
_entity_poly.pdbx_strand_id
1 'polypeptide(L)'
;MLLLINQDSELSPAEERFAEWVRWSPAQPGVALLNVNVPHRGRNRQLDALIFTRQRCIAVEIKGFRSLQHGTLVVPSNGPWLMDDGRVADIYGNYNGHNPISQVRTNSMAMKNWTYSLTQRPCFVWGLVVVMLLPDQDVPALQVDSHPEKIDILVEDFDVFRYYLHRLEKQKVQWDAERVHMLLTRLGVAHLYDGRQDLIAAALGEPAYLRG
;
A
#
# COMPACT_ATOMS: atom_id res chain seq x y z
N MET A 1 5.89 0.80 -13.06
CA MET A 1 6.28 0.59 -11.64
C MET A 1 7.06 -0.70 -11.53
N LEU A 2 8.12 -0.77 -10.74
CA LEU A 2 8.84 -2.00 -10.44
C LEU A 2 8.07 -2.76 -9.35
N LEU A 3 7.70 -4.02 -9.64
CA LEU A 3 7.06 -4.90 -8.68
C LEU A 3 8.08 -5.86 -8.07
N LEU A 4 8.17 -5.86 -6.76
CA LEU A 4 8.97 -6.79 -5.96
C LEU A 4 8.00 -7.60 -5.08
N ILE A 5 8.11 -8.92 -5.09
CA ILE A 5 7.26 -9.81 -4.28
C ILE A 5 8.17 -10.61 -3.36
N ASN A 6 8.04 -10.39 -2.06
CA ASN A 6 8.71 -11.23 -1.09
C ASN A 6 7.92 -12.55 -0.94
N GLN A 7 8.59 -13.67 -1.24
CA GLN A 7 7.97 -14.99 -1.32
C GLN A 7 7.89 -15.72 0.02
N ASP A 8 8.11 -15.03 1.14
CA ASP A 8 8.03 -15.66 2.48
C ASP A 8 6.63 -16.21 2.82
N SER A 9 5.60 -15.80 2.08
CA SER A 9 4.24 -16.33 2.17
C SER A 9 3.54 -16.27 0.80
N GLU A 10 2.56 -17.15 0.59
CA GLU A 10 1.69 -17.07 -0.59
C GLU A 10 0.84 -15.81 -0.54
N LEU A 11 0.63 -15.19 -1.70
CA LEU A 11 -0.29 -14.06 -1.84
C LEU A 11 -1.73 -14.56 -1.72
N SER A 12 -2.56 -13.80 -1.04
CA SER A 12 -4.01 -14.00 -1.12
C SER A 12 -4.54 -13.61 -2.50
N PRO A 13 -5.72 -14.07 -2.92
CA PRO A 13 -6.30 -13.67 -4.21
C PRO A 13 -6.45 -12.15 -4.38
N ALA A 14 -6.67 -11.41 -3.31
CA ALA A 14 -6.73 -9.95 -3.34
C ALA A 14 -5.35 -9.32 -3.58
N GLU A 15 -4.31 -9.85 -2.94
CA GLU A 15 -2.92 -9.40 -3.15
C GLU A 15 -2.42 -9.75 -4.55
N GLU A 16 -2.80 -10.92 -5.10
CA GLU A 16 -2.48 -11.29 -6.48
C GLU A 16 -3.07 -10.29 -7.48
N ARG A 17 -4.36 -9.93 -7.32
CA ARG A 17 -4.99 -8.91 -8.18
C ARG A 17 -4.35 -7.54 -8.04
N PHE A 18 -3.98 -7.15 -6.82
CA PHE A 18 -3.25 -5.90 -6.62
C PHE A 18 -1.87 -5.94 -7.30
N ALA A 19 -1.16 -7.07 -7.24
CA ALA A 19 0.10 -7.26 -7.97
C ALA A 19 -0.09 -7.12 -9.49
N GLU A 20 -1.21 -7.59 -10.04
CA GLU A 20 -1.55 -7.37 -11.45
C GLU A 20 -1.76 -5.89 -11.77
N TRP A 21 -2.44 -5.13 -10.93
CA TRP A 21 -2.58 -3.68 -11.10
C TRP A 21 -1.22 -2.97 -11.17
N VAL A 22 -0.29 -3.37 -10.32
CA VAL A 22 1.07 -2.85 -10.37
C VAL A 22 1.76 -3.21 -11.68
N ARG A 23 1.61 -4.45 -12.16
CA ARG A 23 2.17 -4.90 -13.45
C ARG A 23 1.56 -4.13 -14.64
N TRP A 24 0.27 -3.82 -14.60
CA TRP A 24 -0.42 -3.06 -15.65
C TRP A 24 -0.12 -1.56 -15.62
N SER A 25 0.70 -1.12 -14.66
CA SER A 25 1.11 0.28 -14.51
C SER A 25 2.61 0.51 -14.84
N PRO A 26 3.14 -0.01 -15.98
CA PRO A 26 4.59 0.06 -16.26
C PRO A 26 5.09 1.51 -16.44
N ALA A 27 4.24 2.41 -16.94
CA ALA A 27 4.58 3.82 -17.14
C ALA A 27 4.53 4.65 -15.84
N GLN A 28 3.93 4.14 -14.77
CA GLN A 28 3.87 4.84 -13.47
C GLN A 28 5.22 4.72 -12.74
N PRO A 29 5.90 5.83 -12.41
CA PRO A 29 7.12 5.79 -11.62
C PRO A 29 6.85 5.28 -10.21
N GLY A 30 7.65 4.32 -9.76
CA GLY A 30 7.59 3.80 -8.40
C GLY A 30 8.13 2.39 -8.25
N VAL A 31 8.23 1.97 -6.99
CA VAL A 31 8.56 0.62 -6.57
C VAL A 31 7.46 0.14 -5.65
N ALA A 32 6.86 -0.99 -5.95
CA ALA A 32 5.91 -1.69 -5.08
C ALA A 32 6.54 -2.96 -4.54
N LEU A 33 6.55 -3.12 -3.23
CA LEU A 33 7.03 -4.31 -2.53
C LEU A 33 5.84 -4.96 -1.80
N LEU A 34 5.53 -6.22 -2.11
CA LEU A 34 4.48 -7.00 -1.48
C LEU A 34 5.05 -7.94 -0.41
N ASN A 35 4.24 -8.26 0.59
CA ASN A 35 4.57 -9.17 1.70
C ASN A 35 5.83 -8.75 2.45
N VAL A 36 5.80 -7.60 3.05
CA VAL A 36 6.98 -7.07 3.74
C VAL A 36 6.83 -7.09 5.26
N ASN A 37 7.89 -7.52 5.93
CA ASN A 37 8.01 -7.49 7.38
C ASN A 37 8.84 -6.28 7.82
N VAL A 38 8.20 -5.33 8.52
CA VAL A 38 8.87 -4.14 9.05
C VAL A 38 9.15 -4.33 10.54
N PRO A 39 10.39 -4.16 11.00
CA PRO A 39 10.74 -4.21 12.42
C PRO A 39 10.02 -3.13 13.22
N HIS A 40 9.32 -3.52 14.28
CA HIS A 40 8.60 -2.59 15.14
C HIS A 40 8.58 -3.07 16.60
N ARG A 41 9.22 -2.31 17.52
CA ARG A 41 9.21 -2.59 18.97
C ARG A 41 9.58 -4.03 19.34
N GLY A 42 10.65 -4.56 18.75
CA GLY A 42 11.16 -5.90 19.01
C GLY A 42 10.34 -7.04 18.37
N ARG A 43 9.39 -6.72 17.49
CA ARG A 43 8.61 -7.68 16.70
C ARG A 43 8.63 -7.26 15.22
N ASN A 44 8.28 -8.18 14.33
CA ASN A 44 8.02 -7.85 12.95
C ASN A 44 6.53 -7.55 12.78
N ARG A 45 6.23 -6.55 11.96
CA ARG A 45 4.88 -6.22 11.52
C ARG A 45 4.78 -6.46 10.03
N GLN A 46 3.92 -7.39 9.66
CA GLN A 46 3.63 -7.69 8.27
C GLN A 46 2.76 -6.56 7.69
N LEU A 47 3.16 -6.07 6.54
CA LEU A 47 2.42 -5.17 5.68
C LEU A 47 2.12 -5.91 4.37
N ASP A 48 0.90 -5.77 3.86
CA ASP A 48 0.51 -6.39 2.59
C ASP A 48 1.35 -5.81 1.45
N ALA A 49 1.50 -4.47 1.41
CA ALA A 49 2.43 -3.86 0.47
C ALA A 49 3.00 -2.51 0.98
N LEU A 50 4.14 -2.12 0.38
CA LEU A 50 4.71 -0.78 0.43
C LEU A 50 4.87 -0.27 -0.99
N ILE A 51 4.46 0.98 -1.24
CA ILE A 51 4.72 1.67 -2.50
C ILE A 51 5.64 2.85 -2.23
N PHE A 52 6.72 2.94 -2.98
CA PHE A 52 7.59 4.10 -3.01
C PHE A 52 7.42 4.82 -4.35
N THR A 53 7.06 6.08 -4.30
CA THR A 53 7.22 7.04 -5.39
C THR A 53 8.26 8.08 -4.96
N ARG A 54 8.71 8.94 -5.86
CA ARG A 54 9.60 10.04 -5.45
C ARG A 54 8.96 10.96 -4.41
N GLN A 55 7.65 11.04 -4.36
CA GLN A 55 6.90 11.94 -3.49
C GLN A 55 6.45 11.30 -2.19
N ARG A 56 6.10 10.02 -2.22
CA ARG A 56 5.51 9.32 -1.06
C ARG A 56 6.05 7.92 -0.85
N CYS A 57 6.09 7.53 0.43
CA CYS A 57 6.04 6.13 0.86
C CYS A 57 4.62 5.85 1.34
N ILE A 58 4.01 4.77 0.89
CA ILE A 58 2.63 4.40 1.16
C ILE A 58 2.61 2.97 1.70
N ALA A 59 2.12 2.81 2.93
CA ALA A 59 1.78 1.50 3.46
C ALA A 59 0.38 1.12 2.96
N VAL A 60 0.27 -0.02 2.31
CA VAL A 60 -0.98 -0.50 1.71
C VAL A 60 -1.51 -1.66 2.53
N GLU A 61 -2.79 -1.60 2.84
CA GLU A 61 -3.59 -2.67 3.39
C GLU A 61 -4.56 -3.15 2.31
N ILE A 62 -4.46 -4.41 1.94
CA ILE A 62 -5.26 -5.00 0.85
C ILE A 62 -6.36 -5.85 1.47
N LYS A 63 -7.59 -5.55 1.12
CA LYS A 63 -8.77 -6.28 1.57
C LYS A 63 -9.53 -6.84 0.38
N GLY A 64 -10.05 -8.06 0.50
CA GLY A 64 -10.89 -8.69 -0.50
C GLY A 64 -12.26 -9.01 0.06
N PHE A 65 -13.31 -8.82 -0.72
CA PHE A 65 -14.61 -9.39 -0.40
C PHE A 65 -14.55 -10.92 -0.47
N ARG A 66 -15.26 -11.57 0.45
CA ARG A 66 -15.38 -13.04 0.53
C ARG A 66 -16.65 -13.57 -0.15
N SER A 67 -17.67 -12.73 -0.21
CA SER A 67 -18.94 -13.03 -0.86
C SER A 67 -19.45 -11.81 -1.61
N LEU A 68 -20.27 -12.04 -2.64
CA LEU A 68 -20.92 -10.96 -3.38
C LEU A 68 -21.83 -10.15 -2.45
N GLN A 69 -21.59 -8.86 -2.39
CA GLN A 69 -22.39 -7.91 -1.64
C GLN A 69 -22.68 -6.68 -2.51
N HIS A 70 -23.89 -6.19 -2.45
CA HIS A 70 -24.36 -5.03 -3.21
C HIS A 70 -24.75 -3.90 -2.27
N GLY A 71 -24.74 -2.68 -2.77
CA GLY A 71 -25.13 -1.49 -2.01
C GLY A 71 -23.96 -0.60 -1.66
N THR A 72 -24.07 0.12 -0.55
CA THR A 72 -23.05 1.08 -0.10
C THR A 72 -22.15 0.46 0.97
N LEU A 73 -20.86 0.58 0.79
CA LEU A 73 -19.88 0.23 1.81
C LEU A 73 -19.71 1.41 2.77
N VAL A 74 -20.16 1.22 3.99
CA VAL A 74 -20.09 2.22 5.06
C VAL A 74 -18.83 1.98 5.90
N VAL A 75 -17.98 2.99 5.98
CA VAL A 75 -16.73 2.97 6.71
C VAL A 75 -16.86 3.83 7.96
N PRO A 76 -17.17 3.24 9.11
CA PRO A 76 -17.28 3.97 10.37
C PRO A 76 -15.89 4.37 10.88
N SER A 77 -15.85 5.40 11.71
CA SER A 77 -14.60 5.82 12.38
C SER A 77 -14.01 4.75 13.31
N ASN A 78 -14.86 3.88 13.84
CA ASN A 78 -14.49 2.75 14.71
C ASN A 78 -15.34 1.52 14.38
N GLY A 79 -14.83 0.33 14.71
CA GLY A 79 -15.52 -0.94 14.49
C GLY A 79 -15.38 -1.47 13.05
N PRO A 80 -16.08 -2.56 12.74
CA PRO A 80 -16.04 -3.17 11.43
C PRO A 80 -16.74 -2.28 10.39
N TRP A 81 -16.35 -2.43 9.14
CA TRP A 81 -17.04 -1.81 8.02
C TRP A 81 -18.38 -2.53 7.78
N LEU A 82 -19.38 -1.79 7.35
CA LEU A 82 -20.76 -2.26 7.22
C LEU A 82 -21.23 -2.09 5.77
N MET A 83 -22.22 -2.86 5.39
CA MET A 83 -23.07 -2.54 4.25
C MET A 83 -24.18 -1.59 4.70
N ASP A 84 -24.83 -0.91 3.77
CA ASP A 84 -25.92 0.06 4.04
C ASP A 84 -27.15 -0.56 4.73
N ASP A 85 -27.32 -1.87 4.66
CA ASP A 85 -28.33 -2.62 5.40
C ASP A 85 -27.93 -2.90 6.87
N GLY A 86 -26.78 -2.42 7.32
CA GLY A 86 -26.25 -2.57 8.67
C GLY A 86 -25.54 -3.89 8.95
N ARG A 87 -25.46 -4.80 7.98
CA ARG A 87 -24.66 -6.03 8.11
C ARG A 87 -23.16 -5.71 8.03
N VAL A 88 -22.36 -6.47 8.75
CA VAL A 88 -20.89 -6.39 8.62
C VAL A 88 -20.50 -6.76 7.19
N ALA A 89 -19.73 -5.91 6.54
CA ALA A 89 -19.21 -6.19 5.21
C ALA A 89 -18.30 -7.43 5.27
N ASP A 90 -18.58 -8.41 4.40
CA ASP A 90 -17.87 -9.68 4.35
C ASP A 90 -16.52 -9.52 3.63
N ILE A 91 -15.63 -8.79 4.29
CA ILE A 91 -14.27 -8.48 3.84
C ILE A 91 -13.29 -9.22 4.74
N TYR A 92 -12.23 -9.78 4.18
CA TYR A 92 -11.19 -10.47 4.94
C TYR A 92 -10.64 -9.55 6.06
N GLY A 93 -10.62 -10.07 7.29
CA GLY A 93 -10.13 -9.36 8.47
C GLY A 93 -11.05 -8.26 9.02
N ASN A 94 -12.30 -8.15 8.54
CA ASN A 94 -13.28 -7.15 8.98
C ASN A 94 -14.21 -7.65 10.11
N TYR A 95 -13.91 -8.76 10.75
CA TYR A 95 -14.67 -9.31 11.86
C TYR A 95 -13.95 -9.10 13.19
N ASN A 96 -14.66 -9.26 14.31
CA ASN A 96 -14.12 -9.13 15.68
C ASN A 96 -13.55 -7.72 16.00
N GLY A 97 -14.17 -6.67 15.49
CA GLY A 97 -13.80 -5.30 15.82
C GLY A 97 -12.53 -4.80 15.12
N HIS A 98 -11.96 -5.57 14.19
CA HIS A 98 -10.87 -5.10 13.35
C HIS A 98 -11.37 -4.04 12.37
N ASN A 99 -10.71 -2.90 12.34
CA ASN A 99 -10.96 -1.83 11.38
C ASN A 99 -9.72 -1.71 10.46
N PRO A 100 -9.89 -1.87 9.13
CA PRO A 100 -8.77 -1.76 8.17
C PRO A 100 -8.01 -0.43 8.27
N ILE A 101 -8.71 0.69 8.59
CA ILE A 101 -8.06 1.99 8.80
C ILE A 101 -7.12 1.95 10.00
N SER A 102 -7.52 1.33 11.10
CA SER A 102 -6.67 1.20 12.29
C SER A 102 -5.46 0.32 12.01
N GLN A 103 -5.61 -0.71 11.18
CA GLN A 103 -4.53 -1.58 10.76
C GLN A 103 -3.51 -0.82 9.91
N VAL A 104 -3.93 -0.16 8.83
CA VAL A 104 -3.02 0.60 7.96
C VAL A 104 -2.39 1.79 8.68
N ARG A 105 -3.10 2.44 9.60
CA ARG A 105 -2.54 3.51 10.46
C ARG A 105 -1.37 2.98 11.29
N THR A 106 -1.55 1.83 11.91
CA THR A 106 -0.50 1.20 12.73
C THR A 106 0.69 0.78 11.86
N ASN A 107 0.44 0.26 10.66
CA ASN A 107 1.45 -0.11 9.68
C ASN A 107 2.25 1.10 9.18
N SER A 108 1.56 2.19 8.84
CA SER A 108 2.20 3.46 8.44
C SER A 108 3.09 4.04 9.54
N MET A 109 2.62 3.99 10.78
CA MET A 109 3.39 4.46 11.93
C MET A 109 4.61 3.57 12.20
N ALA A 110 4.49 2.26 12.06
CA ALA A 110 5.61 1.32 12.20
C ALA A 110 6.70 1.63 11.17
N MET A 111 6.32 1.73 9.89
CA MET A 111 7.22 2.07 8.80
C MET A 111 7.87 3.44 8.99
N LYS A 112 7.10 4.45 9.37
CA LYS A 112 7.61 5.80 9.68
C LYS A 112 8.68 5.76 10.78
N ASN A 113 8.38 5.12 11.91
CA ASN A 113 9.28 5.08 13.05
C ASN A 113 10.55 4.29 12.74
N TRP A 114 10.41 3.16 12.04
CA TRP A 114 11.55 2.38 11.60
C TRP A 114 12.43 3.15 10.61
N THR A 115 11.85 3.82 9.61
CA THR A 115 12.61 4.68 8.69
C THR A 115 13.36 5.79 9.44
N TYR A 116 12.69 6.45 10.40
CA TYR A 116 13.34 7.48 11.20
C TYR A 116 14.51 6.93 12.01
N SER A 117 14.37 5.74 12.60
CA SER A 117 15.47 5.13 13.37
C SER A 117 16.72 4.85 12.53
N LEU A 118 16.57 4.60 11.24
CA LEU A 118 17.68 4.35 10.31
C LEU A 118 18.27 5.63 9.72
N THR A 119 17.42 6.59 9.39
CA THR A 119 17.84 7.76 8.59
C THR A 119 18.04 9.02 9.41
N GLN A 120 17.50 9.07 10.64
CA GLN A 120 17.40 10.26 11.48
C GLN A 120 16.74 11.46 10.76
N ARG A 121 16.07 11.19 9.63
CA ARG A 121 15.36 12.20 8.84
C ARG A 121 13.86 12.02 8.98
N PRO A 122 13.11 13.06 9.33
CA PRO A 122 11.65 12.98 9.36
C PRO A 122 11.10 12.54 8.00
N CYS A 123 10.13 11.66 8.03
CA CYS A 123 9.39 11.25 6.85
C CYS A 123 7.92 11.06 7.20
N PHE A 124 7.08 11.17 6.19
CA PHE A 124 5.69 10.75 6.28
C PHE A 124 5.51 9.44 5.51
N VAL A 125 4.78 8.52 6.13
CA VAL A 125 4.28 7.32 5.47
C VAL A 125 2.77 7.42 5.45
N TRP A 126 2.20 7.39 4.26
CA TRP A 126 0.76 7.45 4.04
C TRP A 126 0.17 6.05 4.17
N GLY A 127 -1.09 5.98 4.53
CA GLY A 127 -1.85 4.74 4.50
C GLY A 127 -2.74 4.69 3.27
N LEU A 128 -2.91 3.51 2.71
CA LEU A 128 -3.87 3.23 1.66
C LEU A 128 -4.57 1.91 1.98
N VAL A 129 -5.89 1.94 2.07
CA VAL A 129 -6.69 0.72 2.09
C VAL A 129 -7.23 0.49 0.68
N VAL A 130 -6.94 -0.65 0.11
CA VAL A 130 -7.47 -1.07 -1.19
C VAL A 130 -8.43 -2.21 -0.96
N VAL A 131 -9.67 -2.05 -1.43
CA VAL A 131 -10.72 -3.08 -1.33
C VAL A 131 -10.92 -3.71 -2.70
N MET A 132 -10.47 -4.96 -2.83
CA MET A 132 -10.58 -5.75 -4.05
C MET A 132 -11.96 -6.43 -4.10
N LEU A 133 -12.66 -6.23 -5.20
CA LEU A 133 -13.98 -6.83 -5.44
C LEU A 133 -13.83 -8.27 -5.95
N LEU A 134 -14.86 -9.06 -5.81
CA LEU A 134 -14.97 -10.35 -6.49
C LEU A 134 -15.29 -10.14 -7.98
N PRO A 135 -14.99 -11.11 -8.84
CA PRO A 135 -15.53 -11.12 -10.20
C PRO A 135 -17.06 -10.94 -10.15
N ASP A 136 -17.59 -10.17 -11.08
CA ASP A 136 -19.02 -9.87 -11.21
C ASP A 136 -19.65 -9.08 -10.03
N GLN A 137 -18.85 -8.56 -9.13
CA GLN A 137 -19.33 -7.66 -8.07
C GLN A 137 -19.35 -6.23 -8.57
N ASP A 138 -20.50 -5.57 -8.44
CA ASP A 138 -20.60 -4.13 -8.69
C ASP A 138 -19.73 -3.34 -7.72
N VAL A 139 -19.13 -2.24 -8.19
CA VAL A 139 -18.39 -1.32 -7.33
C VAL A 139 -19.36 -0.67 -6.35
N PRO A 140 -19.24 -0.94 -5.03
CA PRO A 140 -20.13 -0.33 -4.04
C PRO A 140 -19.85 1.17 -3.96
N ALA A 141 -20.91 1.95 -3.73
CA ALA A 141 -20.71 3.33 -3.30
C ALA A 141 -19.96 3.33 -1.96
N LEU A 142 -19.08 4.32 -1.74
CA LEU A 142 -18.30 4.42 -0.52
C LEU A 142 -18.83 5.58 0.34
N GLN A 143 -19.27 5.28 1.54
CA GLN A 143 -19.62 6.27 2.55
C GLN A 143 -18.62 6.20 3.71
N VAL A 144 -17.89 7.28 3.94
CA VAL A 144 -16.88 7.36 5.02
C VAL A 144 -17.35 8.39 6.04
N ASP A 145 -17.56 7.96 7.29
CA ASP A 145 -18.06 8.82 8.37
C ASP A 145 -17.08 9.97 8.69
N SER A 146 -15.80 9.67 8.67
CA SER A 146 -14.76 10.68 8.82
C SER A 146 -13.51 10.26 8.04
N HIS A 147 -13.04 11.13 7.16
CA HIS A 147 -11.80 10.87 6.43
C HIS A 147 -10.61 10.87 7.39
N PRO A 148 -9.94 9.73 7.56
CA PRO A 148 -8.79 9.67 8.44
C PRO A 148 -7.62 10.46 7.82
N GLU A 149 -6.92 11.23 8.64
CA GLU A 149 -5.77 12.00 8.17
C GLU A 149 -4.69 11.08 7.58
N LYS A 150 -4.23 11.38 6.37
CA LYS A 150 -3.16 10.66 5.67
C LYS A 150 -3.45 9.18 5.36
N ILE A 151 -4.70 8.80 5.32
CA ILE A 151 -5.15 7.49 4.90
C ILE A 151 -6.20 7.67 3.81
N ASP A 152 -5.95 7.06 2.66
CA ASP A 152 -6.87 7.02 1.55
C ASP A 152 -7.52 5.63 1.46
N ILE A 153 -8.72 5.56 0.89
CA ILE A 153 -9.46 4.31 0.69
C ILE A 153 -9.83 4.25 -0.79
N LEU A 154 -9.45 3.16 -1.44
CA LEU A 154 -9.84 2.85 -2.82
C LEU A 154 -10.64 1.56 -2.83
N VAL A 155 -11.79 1.59 -3.48
CA VAL A 155 -12.54 0.38 -3.82
C VAL A 155 -12.23 0.05 -5.27
N GLU A 156 -12.11 -1.22 -5.61
CA GLU A 156 -11.53 -1.72 -6.85
C GLU A 156 -11.92 -0.91 -8.09
N ASP A 157 -10.99 -0.08 -8.51
CA ASP A 157 -10.99 0.59 -9.80
C ASP A 157 -9.51 0.84 -10.17
N PHE A 158 -9.04 0.13 -11.18
CA PHE A 158 -7.67 0.27 -11.66
C PHE A 158 -7.38 1.69 -12.16
N ASP A 159 -8.33 2.35 -12.80
CA ASP A 159 -8.15 3.72 -13.28
C ASP A 159 -8.09 4.73 -12.12
N VAL A 160 -8.87 4.52 -11.06
CA VAL A 160 -8.77 5.32 -9.84
C VAL A 160 -7.41 5.13 -9.17
N PHE A 161 -6.88 3.90 -9.10
CA PHE A 161 -5.54 3.62 -8.58
C PHE A 161 -4.45 4.33 -9.39
N ARG A 162 -4.52 4.26 -10.73
CA ARG A 162 -3.60 4.98 -11.62
C ARG A 162 -3.69 6.50 -11.42
N TYR A 163 -4.89 7.04 -11.35
CA TYR A 163 -5.12 8.47 -11.11
C TYR A 163 -4.60 8.90 -9.74
N TYR A 164 -4.81 8.07 -8.71
CA TYR A 164 -4.25 8.29 -7.37
C TYR A 164 -2.72 8.45 -7.43
N LEU A 165 -2.03 7.50 -8.07
CA LEU A 165 -0.57 7.57 -8.23
C LEU A 165 -0.13 8.80 -9.03
N HIS A 166 -0.81 9.09 -10.15
CA HIS A 166 -0.48 10.26 -11.01
C HIS A 166 -0.61 11.59 -10.25
N ARG A 167 -1.60 11.72 -9.37
CA ARG A 167 -1.75 12.94 -8.54
C ARG A 167 -0.55 13.18 -7.63
N LEU A 168 0.18 12.14 -7.24
CA LEU A 168 1.35 12.25 -6.38
C LEU A 168 2.53 12.92 -7.08
N GLU A 169 2.67 12.77 -8.40
CA GLU A 169 3.79 13.29 -9.18
C GLU A 169 3.95 14.81 -9.06
N LYS A 170 2.87 15.53 -8.79
CA LYS A 170 2.86 17.00 -8.62
C LYS A 170 3.33 17.45 -7.23
N GLN A 171 3.64 16.52 -6.33
CA GLN A 171 4.03 16.85 -4.97
C GLN A 171 5.56 16.98 -4.85
N LYS A 172 6.00 17.55 -3.71
CA LYS A 172 7.42 17.69 -3.41
C LYS A 172 8.10 16.33 -3.33
N VAL A 173 9.25 16.20 -3.98
CA VAL A 173 10.12 15.03 -3.91
C VAL A 173 10.65 14.85 -2.47
N GLN A 174 10.51 13.65 -1.93
CA GLN A 174 10.93 13.28 -0.57
C GLN A 174 11.78 12.01 -0.55
N TRP A 175 11.69 11.21 -1.62
CA TRP A 175 12.33 9.90 -1.73
C TRP A 175 13.21 9.85 -2.97
N ASP A 176 14.43 9.41 -2.80
CA ASP A 176 15.40 9.15 -3.84
C ASP A 176 15.77 7.66 -3.86
N ALA A 177 16.46 7.24 -4.92
CA ALA A 177 16.85 5.85 -5.10
C ALA A 177 17.78 5.36 -4.01
N GLU A 178 18.70 6.20 -3.53
CA GLU A 178 19.63 5.84 -2.45
C GLU A 178 18.88 5.46 -1.18
N ARG A 179 17.93 6.32 -0.79
CA ARG A 179 17.13 6.11 0.41
C ARG A 179 16.25 4.87 0.30
N VAL A 180 15.56 4.70 -0.85
CA VAL A 180 14.71 3.52 -1.08
C VAL A 180 15.54 2.26 -1.12
N HIS A 181 16.67 2.24 -1.85
CA HIS A 181 17.59 1.11 -1.89
C HIS A 181 18.11 0.72 -0.49
N MET A 182 18.52 1.70 0.29
CA MET A 182 18.98 1.47 1.68
C MET A 182 17.87 0.81 2.52
N LEU A 183 16.61 1.30 2.43
CA LEU A 183 15.50 0.71 3.17
C LEU A 183 15.19 -0.72 2.70
N LEU A 184 15.15 -0.97 1.39
CA LEU A 184 14.91 -2.31 0.84
C LEU A 184 16.02 -3.29 1.25
N THR A 185 17.26 -2.84 1.28
CA THR A 185 18.40 -3.64 1.78
C THR A 185 18.24 -3.98 3.25
N ARG A 186 17.83 -3.01 4.08
CA ARG A 186 17.60 -3.21 5.52
C ARG A 186 16.37 -4.09 5.81
N LEU A 187 15.40 -4.15 4.91
CA LEU A 187 14.28 -5.09 4.96
C LEU A 187 14.67 -6.51 4.51
N GLY A 188 15.89 -6.72 4.04
CA GLY A 188 16.38 -8.02 3.59
C GLY A 188 15.92 -8.43 2.18
N VAL A 189 15.34 -7.51 1.41
CA VAL A 189 14.72 -7.80 0.10
C VAL A 189 15.58 -7.37 -1.09
N ALA A 190 16.86 -7.04 -0.87
CA ALA A 190 17.75 -6.62 -1.95
C ALA A 190 17.94 -7.68 -3.03
N HIS A 191 17.81 -8.96 -2.69
CA HIS A 191 17.90 -10.09 -3.63
C HIS A 191 16.81 -10.05 -4.71
N LEU A 192 15.66 -9.39 -4.47
CA LEU A 192 14.57 -9.30 -5.43
C LEU A 192 14.86 -8.40 -6.64
N TYR A 193 15.95 -7.63 -6.58
CA TYR A 193 16.40 -6.76 -7.67
C TYR A 193 17.95 -6.79 -7.81
N ASP A 194 18.56 -7.91 -7.41
CA ASP A 194 20.03 -8.16 -7.46
C ASP A 194 20.89 -7.08 -6.75
N GLY A 195 20.31 -6.37 -5.78
CA GLY A 195 20.95 -5.24 -5.09
C GLY A 195 21.24 -4.04 -5.98
N ARG A 196 20.67 -3.97 -7.17
CA ARG A 196 20.94 -2.95 -8.20
C ARG A 196 20.21 -1.65 -7.92
N GLN A 197 20.89 -0.67 -7.35
CA GLN A 197 20.33 0.65 -7.08
C GLN A 197 19.86 1.39 -8.34
N ASP A 198 20.52 1.14 -9.48
CA ASP A 198 20.15 1.72 -10.77
C ASP A 198 18.75 1.29 -11.24
N LEU A 199 18.31 0.06 -10.91
CA LEU A 199 16.95 -0.39 -11.17
C LEU A 199 15.93 0.39 -10.32
N ILE A 200 16.25 0.66 -9.06
CA ILE A 200 15.41 1.48 -8.19
C ILE A 200 15.33 2.92 -8.73
N ALA A 201 16.47 3.51 -9.12
CA ALA A 201 16.51 4.85 -9.70
C ALA A 201 15.68 4.95 -11.00
N ALA A 202 15.83 3.95 -11.87
CA ALA A 202 15.03 3.88 -13.11
C ALA A 202 13.54 3.75 -12.81
N ALA A 203 13.17 2.87 -11.85
CA ALA A 203 11.78 2.68 -11.46
C ALA A 203 11.15 3.93 -10.85
N LEU A 204 11.89 4.69 -10.05
CA LEU A 204 11.44 5.97 -9.49
C LEU A 204 11.39 7.10 -10.53
N GLY A 205 11.87 6.87 -11.75
CA GLY A 205 11.94 7.90 -12.79
C GLY A 205 12.98 8.99 -12.50
N GLU A 206 14.07 8.63 -11.82
CA GLU A 206 15.16 9.58 -11.61
C GLU A 206 15.89 9.90 -12.92
N PRO A 207 16.28 11.16 -13.14
CA PRO A 207 17.06 11.53 -14.29
C PRO A 207 18.37 10.74 -14.40
N ALA A 208 18.80 10.42 -15.63
CA ALA A 208 19.97 9.57 -15.87
C ALA A 208 21.26 10.11 -15.22
N TYR A 209 21.41 11.41 -15.10
CA TYR A 209 22.56 12.07 -14.47
C TYR A 209 22.61 11.91 -12.92
N LEU A 210 21.51 11.47 -12.31
CA LEU A 210 21.44 11.16 -10.87
C LEU A 210 21.59 9.65 -10.59
N ARG A 211 21.79 8.82 -11.62
CA ARG A 211 21.85 7.36 -11.50
C ARG A 211 23.27 6.81 -11.32
N GLY A 212 24.25 7.71 -11.18
CA GLY A 212 25.67 7.37 -11.00
C GLY A 212 26.06 6.97 -9.59
#